data_807581fd1c21315af3c4b9afd48f0a4f
#
_entry.id   807581fd1c21315af3c4b9afd48f0a4f
#
_cell.length_a   1.000
_cell.length_b   1.000
_cell.length_c   1.000
_cell.angle_alpha   90.00
_cell.angle_beta   90.00
_cell.angle_gamma   90.00
#
_symmetry.space_group_name_H-M   'P 1'
#
loop_
_entity.id
_entity.type
_entity.pdbx_description
1 polymer ?
#
loop_
_entity_poly.entity_id
_entity_poly.type
_entity_poly.pdbx_seq_one_letter_code
_entity_poly.pdbx_strand_id
1 'polypeptide(L)'
;MVALLGQSVGKENMARGIAAYNEAVAAGDHVTAFELLTNIAQSAHTSAQTVQAMNLLNRLTPAGKLLSLRRYVDSVNRKAQERGTGRRRRAADAETVQTSFVDQYDGIFIDPELADAYLTAESDAGRKAAWDAITQSIADQSPSTFREKADAWRYLSMLGNPTTHVRNLAGNAIQLGARTVKNTIGALIEPMVVRDSSQRTKSVVGRSGADAKLRQWATEQYAADQQSAMGGGKYSEYNASGIAREIEEKRRAQVFGKSGVGKAVNAASRWNTAALDRGDVLFNRPAYVESFAQALKAKGVTAEEAQSGAKPELVAAAREYAINEAQKATYRNTTDLSELLARAGHYQGDNKAAKALSIAYDALMPFRKTPADFLTTGLDSCPVGIAKAVKQAAVDVKSGKATAADAVDSLCEGLTGTGILALGAYLASEGLLNLRAGDDDDEEAFNKTLGHQDYALELGGRSYTLDWAVPAAIPLFA
;
A
#
# COMPACT_ATOMS: atom_id res chain seq x y z
N MET A 1 -2.94 26.85 35.27
CA MET A 1 -3.57 26.07 34.21
C MET A 1 -2.68 24.95 33.68
N VAL A 2 -1.43 25.24 33.30
CA VAL A 2 -0.44 24.23 32.82
C VAL A 2 -0.19 23.10 33.84
N ALA A 3 -0.13 23.40 35.14
CA ALA A 3 0.07 22.39 36.19
C ALA A 3 -1.15 21.49 36.45
N LEU A 4 -2.36 21.92 36.09
CA LEU A 4 -3.59 21.11 36.24
C LEU A 4 -3.80 20.14 35.06
N LEU A 5 -3.25 20.44 33.88
CA LEU A 5 -3.28 19.56 32.70
C LEU A 5 -2.31 18.37 32.83
N GLY A 6 -1.32 18.46 33.72
CA GLY A 6 -0.32 17.40 33.94
C GLY A 6 -0.74 16.25 34.83
N GLN A 7 -1.86 16.35 35.55
CA GLN A 7 -2.18 15.40 36.62
C GLN A 7 -3.29 14.36 36.34
N SER A 8 -4.15 14.50 35.36
CA SER A 8 -5.07 13.41 34.97
C SER A 8 -5.65 13.60 33.58
N VAL A 9 -5.38 12.67 32.69
CA VAL A 9 -5.92 12.66 31.33
C VAL A 9 -7.28 11.94 31.33
N GLY A 10 -8.35 12.68 31.72
CA GLY A 10 -9.73 12.26 31.51
C GLY A 10 -10.32 12.98 30.27
N LYS A 11 -11.46 12.47 29.74
CA LYS A 11 -12.17 13.09 28.60
C LYS A 11 -12.45 14.60 28.79
N GLU A 12 -12.76 15.02 30.06
CA GLU A 12 -13.03 16.41 30.39
C GLU A 12 -11.77 17.30 30.31
N ASN A 13 -10.62 16.79 30.74
CA ASN A 13 -9.37 17.54 30.68
C ASN A 13 -8.86 17.73 29.26
N MET A 14 -9.10 16.73 28.41
CA MET A 14 -8.81 16.82 26.98
C MET A 14 -9.71 17.85 26.29
N ALA A 15 -11.01 17.86 26.59
CA ALA A 15 -11.95 18.86 26.05
C ALA A 15 -11.58 20.29 26.48
N ARG A 16 -11.16 20.47 27.74
CA ARG A 16 -10.66 21.78 28.22
C ARG A 16 -9.34 22.18 27.56
N GLY A 17 -8.43 21.23 27.33
CA GLY A 17 -7.19 21.49 26.60
C GLY A 17 -7.44 21.92 25.16
N ILE A 18 -8.38 21.28 24.47
CA ILE A 18 -8.79 21.63 23.10
C ILE A 18 -9.47 23.01 23.09
N ALA A 19 -10.32 23.31 24.06
CA ALA A 19 -10.98 24.62 24.17
C ALA A 19 -9.95 25.73 24.38
N ALA A 20 -9.00 25.55 25.30
CA ALA A 20 -7.92 26.52 25.57
C ALA A 20 -7.01 26.70 24.33
N TYR A 21 -6.73 25.61 23.59
CA TYR A 21 -6.01 25.67 22.32
C TYR A 21 -6.77 26.52 21.27
N ASN A 22 -8.06 26.24 21.09
CA ASN A 22 -8.88 27.00 20.14
C ASN A 22 -8.99 28.49 20.52
N GLU A 23 -9.02 28.79 21.81
CA GLU A 23 -9.02 30.16 22.32
C GLU A 23 -7.69 30.88 22.04
N ALA A 24 -6.55 30.20 22.24
CA ALA A 24 -5.23 30.73 21.93
C ALA A 24 -5.05 30.96 20.41
N VAL A 25 -5.54 30.02 19.58
CA VAL A 25 -5.54 30.18 18.11
C VAL A 25 -6.43 31.33 17.67
N ALA A 26 -7.62 31.47 18.23
CA ALA A 26 -8.52 32.60 17.95
C ALA A 26 -7.96 33.94 18.40
N ALA A 27 -7.16 33.97 19.45
CA ALA A 27 -6.42 35.14 19.94
C ALA A 27 -5.14 35.47 19.13
N GLY A 28 -4.77 34.60 18.16
CA GLY A 28 -3.53 34.74 17.39
C GLY A 28 -2.27 34.41 18.18
N ASP A 29 -2.38 33.83 19.37
CA ASP A 29 -1.24 33.43 20.21
C ASP A 29 -0.81 32.01 19.86
N HIS A 30 -0.07 31.90 18.76
CA HIS A 30 0.41 30.61 18.23
C HIS A 30 1.45 29.96 19.15
N VAL A 31 2.17 30.71 19.97
CA VAL A 31 3.17 30.19 20.91
C VAL A 31 2.47 29.43 22.04
N THR A 32 1.49 30.08 22.69
CA THR A 32 0.68 29.43 23.73
C THR A 32 -0.12 28.25 23.20
N ALA A 33 -0.68 28.36 21.98
CA ALA A 33 -1.35 27.24 21.33
C ALA A 33 -0.41 26.04 21.12
N PHE A 34 0.82 26.29 20.69
CA PHE A 34 1.84 25.24 20.49
C PHE A 34 2.28 24.62 21.82
N GLU A 35 2.48 25.41 22.88
CA GLU A 35 2.81 24.90 24.22
C GLU A 35 1.68 24.05 24.81
N LEU A 36 0.43 24.48 24.65
CA LEU A 36 -0.74 23.71 25.08
C LEU A 36 -0.82 22.36 24.37
N LEU A 37 -0.60 22.33 23.08
CA LEU A 37 -0.53 21.08 22.33
C LEU A 37 0.64 20.19 22.74
N THR A 38 1.81 20.77 23.00
CA THR A 38 2.98 20.02 23.46
C THR A 38 2.72 19.39 24.83
N ASN A 39 2.07 20.10 25.74
CA ASN A 39 1.72 19.61 27.08
C ASN A 39 0.64 18.53 27.02
N ILE A 40 -0.39 18.68 26.18
CA ILE A 40 -1.39 17.63 25.92
C ILE A 40 -0.70 16.39 25.36
N ALA A 41 0.25 16.56 24.44
CA ALA A 41 1.01 15.47 23.82
C ALA A 41 1.93 14.73 24.79
N GLN A 42 2.57 15.44 25.72
CA GLN A 42 3.47 14.84 26.73
C GLN A 42 2.70 14.10 27.80
N SER A 43 1.53 14.60 28.21
CA SER A 43 0.65 13.90 29.16
C SER A 43 0.03 12.64 28.55
N ALA A 44 0.02 12.56 27.23
CA ALA A 44 -0.58 11.52 26.42
C ALA A 44 0.24 10.24 26.27
N HIS A 45 1.45 10.15 26.78
CA HIS A 45 2.33 8.98 26.57
C HIS A 45 1.85 7.68 27.25
N THR A 46 0.76 7.68 28.00
CA THR A 46 0.38 6.58 28.88
C THR A 46 -0.85 5.76 28.47
N SER A 47 -1.60 6.07 27.39
CA SER A 47 -2.74 5.25 26.99
C SER A 47 -3.07 5.25 25.50
N ALA A 48 -3.62 4.11 24.99
CA ALA A 48 -4.06 3.95 23.59
C ALA A 48 -5.13 4.97 23.16
N GLN A 49 -5.98 5.44 24.09
CA GLN A 49 -6.99 6.48 23.83
C GLN A 49 -6.36 7.84 23.48
N THR A 50 -5.18 8.07 23.94
CA THR A 50 -4.43 9.31 23.75
C THR A 50 -3.76 9.37 22.40
N VAL A 51 -3.36 8.22 21.86
CA VAL A 51 -2.88 8.13 20.45
C VAL A 51 -4.01 8.48 19.49
N GLN A 52 -5.24 8.03 19.77
CA GLN A 52 -6.42 8.39 18.96
C GLN A 52 -6.74 9.88 19.05
N ALA A 53 -6.67 10.47 20.23
CA ALA A 53 -6.91 11.90 20.42
C ALA A 53 -5.83 12.76 19.77
N MET A 54 -4.55 12.34 19.80
CA MET A 54 -3.47 13.01 19.07
C MET A 54 -3.65 12.91 17.57
N ASN A 55 -4.06 11.77 17.04
CA ASN A 55 -4.39 11.61 15.63
C ASN A 55 -5.56 12.52 15.23
N LEU A 56 -6.53 12.72 16.12
CA LEU A 56 -7.65 13.62 15.89
C LEU A 56 -7.19 15.10 15.89
N LEU A 57 -6.38 15.51 16.86
CA LEU A 57 -5.78 16.86 16.91
C LEU A 57 -4.92 17.14 15.69
N ASN A 58 -4.12 16.19 15.26
CA ASN A 58 -3.30 16.30 14.06
C ASN A 58 -4.14 16.47 12.78
N ARG A 59 -5.34 15.88 12.73
CA ARG A 59 -6.28 16.04 11.61
C ARG A 59 -7.00 17.38 11.64
N LEU A 60 -7.27 17.93 12.81
CA LEU A 60 -8.12 19.09 12.99
C LEU A 60 -7.33 20.42 13.03
N THR A 61 -6.00 20.37 13.27
CA THR A 61 -5.23 21.58 13.50
C THR A 61 -3.90 21.60 12.74
N PRO A 62 -3.52 22.73 12.11
CA PRO A 62 -2.22 22.90 11.48
C PRO A 62 -1.05 22.69 12.46
N ALA A 63 -1.16 23.20 13.68
CA ALA A 63 -0.16 23.06 14.72
C ALA A 63 0.04 21.58 15.13
N GLY A 64 -1.04 20.78 15.18
CA GLY A 64 -0.94 19.36 15.47
C GLY A 64 -0.16 18.59 14.40
N LYS A 65 -0.35 18.91 13.12
CA LYS A 65 0.41 18.34 12.02
C LYS A 65 1.90 18.69 12.11
N LEU A 66 2.21 19.94 12.44
CA LEU A 66 3.58 20.42 12.65
C LEU A 66 4.26 19.73 13.85
N LEU A 67 3.52 19.48 14.94
CA LEU A 67 4.03 18.74 16.09
C LEU A 67 4.39 17.29 15.74
N SER A 68 3.58 16.64 14.91
CA SER A 68 3.88 15.29 14.42
C SER A 68 5.13 15.27 13.54
N LEU A 69 5.32 16.29 12.71
CA LEU A 69 6.53 16.48 11.94
C LEU A 69 7.77 16.65 12.85
N ARG A 70 7.67 17.50 13.89
CA ARG A 70 8.75 17.70 14.87
C ARG A 70 9.16 16.38 15.54
N ARG A 71 8.18 15.59 15.99
CA ARG A 71 8.45 14.25 16.56
C ARG A 71 9.15 13.31 15.58
N TYR A 72 8.77 13.36 14.31
CA TYR A 72 9.46 12.60 13.27
C TYR A 72 10.92 13.04 13.16
N VAL A 73 11.19 14.34 13.04
CA VAL A 73 12.54 14.91 12.96
C VAL A 73 13.38 14.54 14.19
N ASP A 74 12.83 14.71 15.40
CA ASP A 74 13.48 14.32 16.65
C ASP A 74 13.84 12.81 16.69
N SER A 75 12.93 11.97 16.19
CA SER A 75 13.16 10.51 16.12
C SER A 75 14.29 10.16 15.14
N VAL A 76 14.37 10.85 14.01
CA VAL A 76 15.44 10.67 13.01
C VAL A 76 16.76 11.11 13.55
N ASN A 77 16.83 12.29 14.18
CA ASN A 77 18.03 12.84 14.80
C ASN A 77 18.56 11.95 15.93
N ARG A 78 17.67 11.46 16.81
CA ARG A 78 18.05 10.52 17.86
C ARG A 78 18.63 9.22 17.29
N LYS A 79 18.01 8.61 16.28
CA LYS A 79 18.54 7.41 15.63
C LYS A 79 19.90 7.65 14.95
N ALA A 80 20.11 8.83 14.41
CA ALA A 80 21.40 9.22 13.82
C ALA A 80 22.50 9.34 14.91
N GLN A 81 22.18 9.97 16.05
CA GLN A 81 23.08 10.07 17.20
C GLN A 81 23.43 8.70 17.79
N GLU A 82 22.45 7.80 17.97
CA GLU A 82 22.65 6.44 18.46
C GLU A 82 23.60 5.64 17.54
N ARG A 83 23.44 5.79 16.22
CA ARG A 83 24.34 5.18 15.23
C ARG A 83 25.74 5.78 15.26
N GLY A 84 25.85 7.08 15.47
CA GLY A 84 27.13 7.81 15.61
C GLY A 84 27.90 7.37 16.86
N THR A 85 27.23 7.26 18.02
CA THR A 85 27.86 6.80 19.27
C THR A 85 28.29 5.33 19.20
N GLY A 86 27.51 4.46 18.53
CA GLY A 86 27.90 3.06 18.29
C GLY A 86 29.13 2.93 17.38
N ARG A 87 29.28 3.83 16.40
CA ARG A 87 30.47 3.90 15.55
C ARG A 87 31.70 4.44 16.30
N ARG A 88 31.54 5.46 17.14
CA ARG A 88 32.63 6.00 17.98
C ARG A 88 33.16 4.96 18.99
N ARG A 89 32.29 4.14 19.61
CA ARG A 89 32.75 3.02 20.47
C ARG A 89 33.55 1.97 19.70
N ARG A 90 33.15 1.62 18.46
CA ARG A 90 33.88 0.67 17.60
C ARG A 90 35.17 1.24 17.00
N ALA A 91 35.25 2.57 16.80
CA ALA A 91 36.43 3.25 16.30
C ALA A 91 37.46 3.49 17.40
N ALA A 92 37.04 3.57 18.67
CA ALA A 92 37.97 3.63 19.84
C ALA A 92 38.71 2.30 20.05
N ASP A 93 38.12 1.17 19.58
CA ASP A 93 38.73 -0.15 19.62
C ASP A 93 39.55 -0.50 18.36
N ALA A 94 39.55 0.37 17.35
CA ALA A 94 40.26 0.19 16.08
C ALA A 94 41.05 1.50 15.81
N GLU A 95 42.29 1.48 16.10
CA GLU A 95 43.25 2.56 15.79
C GLU A 95 43.24 2.87 14.29
N THR A 96 43.02 4.17 13.97
CA THR A 96 43.20 4.80 12.64
C THR A 96 42.29 4.41 11.48
N VAL A 97 41.14 5.08 11.38
CA VAL A 97 40.56 5.50 10.06
C VAL A 97 39.93 6.89 10.21
N GLN A 98 40.42 7.83 9.41
CA GLN A 98 39.98 9.23 9.36
C GLN A 98 38.46 9.39 9.28
N THR A 99 37.92 10.01 10.29
CA THR A 99 36.50 10.37 10.45
C THR A 99 36.19 11.65 9.68
N SER A 100 35.79 11.60 8.45
CA SER A 100 35.37 12.80 7.70
C SER A 100 33.87 12.89 7.42
N PHE A 101 33.06 11.91 7.82
CA PHE A 101 31.62 11.89 7.47
C PHE A 101 30.65 12.03 8.66
N VAL A 102 31.10 11.86 9.90
CA VAL A 102 30.22 11.85 11.08
C VAL A 102 30.20 13.18 11.81
N ASP A 103 31.23 14.00 11.63
CA ASP A 103 31.37 15.29 12.33
C ASP A 103 30.63 16.46 11.65
N GLN A 104 29.94 16.21 10.50
CA GLN A 104 29.17 17.21 9.75
C GLN A 104 27.64 16.99 9.78
N TYR A 105 27.14 16.08 10.61
CA TYR A 105 25.68 15.89 10.69
C TYR A 105 25.11 16.78 11.80
N ASP A 106 24.76 18.00 11.46
CA ASP A 106 24.09 18.98 12.34
C ASP A 106 22.61 18.63 12.64
N GLY A 107 22.18 17.42 12.26
CA GLY A 107 20.80 16.99 12.40
C GLY A 107 19.86 17.63 11.36
N ILE A 108 18.68 17.06 11.24
CA ILE A 108 17.59 17.64 10.44
C ILE A 108 16.85 18.64 11.32
N PHE A 109 16.52 19.82 10.78
CA PHE A 109 15.75 20.85 11.48
C PHE A 109 14.57 21.32 10.64
N ILE A 110 13.56 21.83 11.32
CA ILE A 110 12.41 22.49 10.69
C ILE A 110 12.74 23.99 10.61
N ASP A 111 12.69 24.54 9.41
CA ASP A 111 12.91 25.96 9.19
C ASP A 111 11.79 26.77 9.89
N PRO A 112 12.13 27.66 10.84
CA PRO A 112 11.15 28.44 11.58
C PRO A 112 10.28 29.35 10.69
N GLU A 113 10.86 29.93 9.62
CA GLU A 113 10.12 30.79 8.70
C GLU A 113 9.06 30.01 7.92
N LEU A 114 9.40 28.80 7.47
CA LEU A 114 8.45 27.91 6.80
C LEU A 114 7.37 27.41 7.76
N ALA A 115 7.73 27.12 9.01
CA ALA A 115 6.77 26.71 10.03
C ALA A 115 5.77 27.83 10.34
N ASP A 116 6.23 29.08 10.46
CA ASP A 116 5.38 30.25 10.67
C ASP A 116 4.46 30.50 9.46
N ALA A 117 5.01 30.44 8.24
CA ALA A 117 4.22 30.55 7.01
C ALA A 117 3.10 29.48 6.92
N TYR A 118 3.35 28.27 7.42
CA TYR A 118 2.34 27.21 7.48
C TYR A 118 1.24 27.51 8.50
N LEU A 119 1.60 28.03 9.68
CA LEU A 119 0.66 28.34 10.76
C LEU A 119 -0.21 29.56 10.44
N THR A 120 0.38 30.57 9.78
CA THR A 120 -0.28 31.84 9.46
C THR A 120 -1.04 31.84 8.13
N ALA A 121 -0.92 30.78 7.33
CA ALA A 121 -1.59 30.70 6.03
C ALA A 121 -3.12 30.78 6.16
N GLU A 122 -3.73 31.77 5.55
CA GLU A 122 -5.17 32.03 5.57
C GLU A 122 -5.96 31.08 4.65
N SER A 123 -5.35 30.60 3.57
CA SER A 123 -6.00 29.71 2.59
C SER A 123 -5.46 28.26 2.68
N ASP A 124 -6.31 27.29 2.35
CA ASP A 124 -5.90 25.88 2.28
C ASP A 124 -4.82 25.65 1.21
N ALA A 125 -4.86 26.37 0.10
CA ALA A 125 -3.84 26.33 -0.95
C ALA A 125 -2.50 26.88 -0.45
N GLY A 126 -2.50 28.00 0.26
CA GLY A 126 -1.30 28.58 0.89
C GLY A 126 -0.72 27.65 1.96
N ARG A 127 -1.58 27.08 2.79
CA ARG A 127 -1.18 26.11 3.83
C ARG A 127 -0.57 24.86 3.22
N LYS A 128 -1.14 24.34 2.14
CA LYS A 128 -0.57 23.22 1.42
C LYS A 128 0.79 23.55 0.81
N ALA A 129 0.94 24.72 0.20
CA ALA A 129 2.21 25.16 -0.39
C ALA A 129 3.31 25.31 0.68
N ALA A 130 2.98 25.89 1.85
CA ALA A 130 3.91 26.02 2.96
C ALA A 130 4.30 24.63 3.53
N TRP A 131 3.34 23.72 3.68
CA TRP A 131 3.61 22.34 4.08
C TRP A 131 4.53 21.62 3.09
N ASP A 132 4.27 21.75 1.80
CA ASP A 132 5.11 21.20 0.75
C ASP A 132 6.55 21.76 0.80
N ALA A 133 6.70 23.05 1.13
CA ALA A 133 8.02 23.67 1.29
C ALA A 133 8.76 23.13 2.52
N ILE A 134 8.09 22.95 3.66
CA ILE A 134 8.70 22.38 4.88
C ILE A 134 9.18 20.96 4.61
N THR A 135 8.32 20.10 4.09
CA THR A 135 8.65 18.68 3.86
C THR A 135 9.71 18.52 2.78
N GLN A 136 9.74 19.44 1.79
CA GLN A 136 10.82 19.53 0.80
C GLN A 136 12.15 19.94 1.43
N SER A 137 12.15 20.97 2.30
CA SER A 137 13.35 21.41 3.03
C SER A 137 13.96 20.28 3.85
N ILE A 138 13.13 19.50 4.55
CA ILE A 138 13.58 18.34 5.32
C ILE A 138 14.14 17.23 4.40
N ALA A 139 13.49 16.98 3.27
CA ALA A 139 14.00 16.01 2.29
C ALA A 139 15.38 16.44 1.72
N ASP A 140 15.58 17.73 1.50
CA ASP A 140 16.82 18.30 1.00
C ASP A 140 17.99 18.19 2.00
N GLN A 141 17.69 18.19 3.29
CA GLN A 141 18.68 18.00 4.37
C GLN A 141 19.13 16.54 4.54
N SER A 142 18.48 15.60 3.87
CA SER A 142 18.75 14.17 3.96
C SER A 142 19.38 13.64 2.66
N PRO A 143 20.71 13.71 2.47
CA PRO A 143 21.34 13.26 1.23
C PRO A 143 21.18 11.76 1.03
N SER A 144 20.94 11.36 -0.22
CA SER A 144 20.78 9.95 -0.58
C SER A 144 22.11 9.21 -0.55
N THR A 145 22.11 8.03 0.05
CA THR A 145 23.26 7.14 0.10
C THR A 145 23.53 6.51 -1.27
N PHE A 146 24.76 5.97 -1.45
CA PHE A 146 25.09 5.24 -2.68
C PHE A 146 24.16 4.04 -2.93
N ARG A 147 23.81 3.30 -1.86
CA ARG A 147 22.88 2.18 -1.95
C ARG A 147 21.51 2.62 -2.47
N GLU A 148 20.97 3.72 -1.95
CA GLU A 148 19.69 4.26 -2.40
C GLU A 148 19.73 4.70 -3.87
N LYS A 149 20.85 5.27 -4.32
CA LYS A 149 21.06 5.61 -5.73
C LYS A 149 21.12 4.37 -6.61
N ALA A 150 21.82 3.33 -6.17
CA ALA A 150 21.90 2.07 -6.88
C ALA A 150 20.54 1.36 -6.95
N ASP A 151 19.79 1.36 -5.85
CA ASP A 151 18.43 0.82 -5.83
C ASP A 151 17.49 1.60 -6.73
N ALA A 152 17.50 2.93 -6.68
CA ALA A 152 16.68 3.78 -7.56
C ALA A 152 17.03 3.59 -9.05
N TRP A 153 18.31 3.46 -9.39
CA TRP A 153 18.74 3.15 -10.74
C TRP A 153 18.24 1.77 -11.20
N ARG A 154 18.37 0.77 -10.36
CA ARG A 154 17.86 -0.57 -10.62
C ARG A 154 16.34 -0.57 -10.86
N TYR A 155 15.57 0.12 -10.01
CA TYR A 155 14.13 0.29 -10.19
C TYR A 155 13.81 0.98 -11.53
N LEU A 156 14.51 2.05 -11.84
CA LEU A 156 14.29 2.76 -13.09
C LEU A 156 14.61 1.87 -14.31
N SER A 157 15.71 1.11 -14.30
CA SER A 157 16.10 0.23 -15.40
C SER A 157 15.13 -0.93 -15.60
N MET A 158 14.57 -1.50 -14.53
CA MET A 158 13.64 -2.63 -14.61
C MET A 158 12.21 -2.21 -14.96
N LEU A 159 11.74 -1.09 -14.41
CA LEU A 159 10.36 -0.61 -14.58
C LEU A 159 10.22 0.44 -15.69
N GLY A 160 11.32 1.03 -16.14
CA GLY A 160 11.33 2.04 -17.22
C GLY A 160 11.12 1.48 -18.62
N ASN A 161 11.09 0.15 -18.78
CA ASN A 161 10.84 -0.47 -20.06
C ASN A 161 9.35 -0.35 -20.44
N PRO A 162 9.00 0.21 -21.62
CA PRO A 162 7.61 0.29 -22.09
C PRO A 162 6.89 -1.06 -22.12
N THR A 163 7.60 -2.15 -22.41
CA THR A 163 7.06 -3.51 -22.42
C THR A 163 6.51 -3.90 -21.03
N THR A 164 7.16 -3.45 -19.95
CA THR A 164 6.69 -3.70 -18.57
C THR A 164 5.34 -3.03 -18.33
N HIS A 165 5.13 -1.81 -18.81
CA HIS A 165 3.84 -1.12 -18.68
C HIS A 165 2.73 -1.83 -19.46
N VAL A 166 3.01 -2.30 -20.69
CA VAL A 166 2.03 -3.06 -21.48
C VAL A 166 1.68 -4.39 -20.77
N ARG A 167 2.68 -5.12 -20.28
CA ARG A 167 2.48 -6.36 -19.53
C ARG A 167 1.63 -6.13 -18.27
N ASN A 168 1.91 -5.09 -17.50
CA ASN A 168 1.11 -4.76 -16.31
C ASN A 168 -0.35 -4.43 -16.66
N LEU A 169 -0.57 -3.62 -17.71
CA LEU A 169 -1.92 -3.29 -18.16
C LEU A 169 -2.69 -4.54 -18.60
N ALA A 170 -2.08 -5.39 -19.39
CA ALA A 170 -2.71 -6.61 -19.88
C ALA A 170 -2.96 -7.63 -18.75
N GLY A 171 -1.98 -7.84 -17.87
CA GLY A 171 -2.12 -8.72 -16.71
C GLY A 171 -3.24 -8.27 -15.78
N ASN A 172 -3.30 -6.97 -15.46
CA ASN A 172 -4.37 -6.40 -14.64
C ASN A 172 -5.75 -6.50 -15.32
N ALA A 173 -5.83 -6.38 -16.66
CA ALA A 173 -7.08 -6.55 -17.41
C ALA A 173 -7.61 -7.99 -17.29
N ILE A 174 -6.75 -8.99 -17.42
CA ILE A 174 -7.11 -10.41 -17.25
C ILE A 174 -7.55 -10.67 -15.82
N GLN A 175 -6.81 -10.14 -14.86
CA GLN A 175 -7.14 -10.25 -13.43
C GLN A 175 -8.53 -9.65 -13.12
N LEU A 176 -8.84 -8.48 -13.69
CA LEU A 176 -10.17 -7.88 -13.53
C LEU A 176 -11.28 -8.76 -14.13
N GLY A 177 -11.02 -9.41 -15.29
CA GLY A 177 -11.93 -10.38 -15.89
C GLY A 177 -12.16 -11.60 -14.98
N ALA A 178 -11.09 -12.23 -14.47
CA ALA A 178 -11.18 -13.36 -13.56
C ALA A 178 -11.94 -13.00 -12.27
N ARG A 179 -11.72 -11.81 -11.72
CA ARG A 179 -12.47 -11.29 -10.56
C ARG A 179 -13.97 -11.12 -10.85
N THR A 180 -14.32 -10.68 -12.03
CA THR A 180 -15.73 -10.56 -12.41
C THR A 180 -16.41 -11.91 -12.37
N VAL A 181 -15.77 -12.96 -12.90
CA VAL A 181 -16.26 -14.34 -12.84
C VAL A 181 -16.34 -14.81 -11.38
N LYS A 182 -15.28 -14.66 -10.60
CA LYS A 182 -15.24 -14.99 -9.16
C LYS A 182 -16.39 -14.34 -8.39
N ASN A 183 -16.60 -13.04 -8.58
CA ASN A 183 -17.62 -12.30 -7.87
C ASN A 183 -19.04 -12.70 -8.30
N THR A 184 -19.24 -13.06 -9.55
CA THR A 184 -20.53 -13.56 -10.05
C THR A 184 -20.86 -14.92 -9.40
N ILE A 185 -19.89 -15.85 -9.36
CA ILE A 185 -20.05 -17.13 -8.66
C ILE A 185 -20.32 -16.89 -7.17
N GLY A 186 -19.56 -15.98 -6.55
CA GLY A 186 -19.71 -15.63 -5.13
C GLY A 186 -21.09 -15.04 -4.82
N ALA A 187 -21.62 -14.19 -5.68
CA ALA A 187 -22.96 -13.61 -5.51
C ALA A 187 -24.09 -14.67 -5.54
N LEU A 188 -23.85 -15.82 -6.19
CA LEU A 188 -24.78 -16.95 -6.21
C LEU A 188 -24.61 -17.85 -4.97
N ILE A 189 -23.40 -18.09 -4.54
CA ILE A 189 -23.10 -19.03 -3.44
C ILE A 189 -23.23 -18.38 -2.07
N GLU A 190 -22.79 -17.14 -1.91
CA GLU A 190 -22.73 -16.47 -0.60
C GLU A 190 -24.09 -16.42 0.12
N PRO A 191 -25.24 -16.11 -0.53
CA PRO A 191 -26.53 -16.10 0.14
C PRO A 191 -26.97 -17.47 0.68
N MET A 192 -26.45 -18.56 0.12
CA MET A 192 -26.75 -19.92 0.56
C MET A 192 -25.96 -20.31 1.81
N VAL A 193 -24.75 -19.80 1.95
CA VAL A 193 -23.80 -20.14 3.04
C VAL A 193 -23.86 -19.11 4.17
N VAL A 194 -23.84 -17.83 3.84
CA VAL A 194 -23.86 -16.72 4.78
C VAL A 194 -25.29 -16.27 5.02
N ARG A 195 -25.91 -16.75 6.11
CA ARG A 195 -27.31 -16.45 6.42
C ARG A 195 -27.53 -15.00 6.83
N ASP A 196 -26.59 -14.44 7.59
CA ASP A 196 -26.64 -13.05 8.04
C ASP A 196 -26.22 -12.10 6.91
N SER A 197 -27.16 -11.31 6.40
CA SER A 197 -26.91 -10.35 5.34
C SER A 197 -25.88 -9.27 5.74
N SER A 198 -25.76 -8.95 7.02
CA SER A 198 -24.77 -7.96 7.49
C SER A 198 -23.33 -8.40 7.23
N GLN A 199 -23.08 -9.70 7.15
CA GLN A 199 -21.75 -10.29 6.89
C GLN A 199 -21.49 -10.55 5.40
N ARG A 200 -22.51 -10.45 4.53
CA ARG A 200 -22.34 -10.69 3.10
C ARG A 200 -21.52 -9.59 2.44
N THR A 201 -20.79 -9.98 1.40
CA THR A 201 -19.88 -9.08 0.67
C THR A 201 -20.16 -9.04 -0.83
N LYS A 202 -20.88 -10.03 -1.37
CA LYS A 202 -21.12 -10.18 -2.82
C LYS A 202 -22.58 -10.18 -3.18
N SER A 203 -22.89 -9.47 -4.26
CA SER A 203 -24.22 -9.42 -4.87
C SER A 203 -24.09 -9.03 -6.33
N VAL A 204 -25.04 -9.45 -7.15
CA VAL A 204 -25.11 -8.99 -8.54
C VAL A 204 -25.64 -7.55 -8.55
N VAL A 205 -24.84 -6.62 -9.03
CA VAL A 205 -25.19 -5.21 -9.15
C VAL A 205 -25.48 -4.88 -10.62
N GLY A 206 -26.69 -4.43 -10.92
CA GLY A 206 -27.09 -4.00 -12.24
C GLY A 206 -26.52 -2.64 -12.65
N ARG A 207 -26.79 -2.18 -13.86
CA ARG A 207 -26.34 -0.88 -14.38
C ARG A 207 -27.43 0.20 -14.38
N SER A 208 -28.60 -0.08 -13.87
CA SER A 208 -29.76 0.82 -13.87
C SER A 208 -30.42 0.90 -12.51
N GLY A 209 -31.28 1.89 -12.30
CA GLY A 209 -32.08 2.06 -11.09
C GLY A 209 -31.25 2.27 -9.80
N ALA A 210 -31.63 1.59 -8.73
CA ALA A 210 -30.97 1.66 -7.43
C ALA A 210 -29.51 1.22 -7.49
N ASP A 211 -29.20 0.22 -8.30
CA ASP A 211 -27.82 -0.29 -8.47
C ASP A 211 -26.90 0.76 -9.11
N ALA A 212 -27.40 1.54 -10.07
CA ALA A 212 -26.65 2.64 -10.66
C ALA A 212 -26.33 3.73 -9.63
N LYS A 213 -27.26 4.04 -8.72
CA LYS A 213 -27.03 5.00 -7.63
C LYS A 213 -25.98 4.52 -6.65
N LEU A 214 -25.97 3.21 -6.30
CA LEU A 214 -24.90 2.63 -5.46
C LEU A 214 -23.53 2.76 -6.11
N ARG A 215 -23.41 2.48 -7.42
CA ARG A 215 -22.14 2.67 -8.14
C ARG A 215 -21.73 4.12 -8.23
N GLN A 216 -22.65 5.02 -8.46
CA GLN A 216 -22.37 6.45 -8.49
C GLN A 216 -21.81 6.89 -7.14
N TRP A 217 -22.49 6.56 -6.05
CA TRP A 217 -22.02 6.91 -4.72
C TRP A 217 -20.65 6.28 -4.38
N ALA A 218 -20.44 5.00 -4.71
CA ALA A 218 -19.16 4.35 -4.56
C ALA A 218 -18.04 5.04 -5.38
N THR A 219 -18.38 5.57 -6.56
CA THR A 219 -17.45 6.34 -7.40
C THR A 219 -17.05 7.66 -6.73
N GLU A 220 -17.98 8.34 -6.09
CA GLU A 220 -17.72 9.57 -5.34
C GLU A 220 -16.83 9.30 -4.12
N GLN A 221 -17.07 8.18 -3.41
CA GLN A 221 -16.25 7.79 -2.26
C GLN A 221 -14.82 7.39 -2.64
N TYR A 222 -14.58 6.88 -3.84
CA TYR A 222 -13.24 6.49 -4.29
C TYR A 222 -12.23 7.64 -4.21
N ALA A 223 -12.64 8.87 -4.46
CA ALA A 223 -11.72 10.02 -4.40
C ALA A 223 -11.14 10.21 -2.99
N ALA A 224 -11.95 9.97 -1.95
CA ALA A 224 -11.49 10.03 -0.55
C ALA A 224 -10.69 8.79 -0.13
N ASP A 225 -10.99 7.64 -0.72
CA ASP A 225 -10.40 6.36 -0.34
C ASP A 225 -9.24 5.92 -1.26
N GLN A 226 -8.92 6.69 -2.31
CA GLN A 226 -7.93 6.33 -3.32
C GLN A 226 -6.58 5.96 -2.71
N GLN A 227 -6.10 6.73 -1.74
CA GLN A 227 -4.83 6.46 -1.09
C GLN A 227 -4.84 5.11 -0.36
N SER A 228 -5.92 4.79 0.34
CA SER A 228 -6.09 3.50 1.03
C SER A 228 -6.22 2.35 0.02
N ALA A 229 -7.02 2.52 -1.03
CA ALA A 229 -7.21 1.55 -2.09
C ALA A 229 -5.90 1.24 -2.85
N MET A 230 -5.01 2.23 -2.99
CA MET A 230 -3.68 2.07 -3.57
C MET A 230 -2.62 1.53 -2.58
N GLY A 231 -3.04 1.01 -1.43
CA GLY A 231 -2.15 0.40 -0.44
C GLY A 231 -1.54 1.39 0.56
N GLY A 232 -2.01 2.64 0.57
CA GLY A 232 -1.56 3.70 1.48
C GLY A 232 -2.30 3.78 2.81
N GLY A 233 -3.32 2.97 3.02
CA GLY A 233 -4.28 3.11 4.13
C GLY A 233 -3.74 2.98 5.56
N LYS A 234 -2.57 2.35 5.72
CA LYS A 234 -1.89 2.31 7.03
C LYS A 234 -1.21 3.63 7.40
N TYR A 235 -1.11 4.57 6.47
CA TYR A 235 -0.36 5.82 6.61
C TYR A 235 -1.29 7.00 6.37
N SER A 236 -1.94 7.47 7.42
CA SER A 236 -2.65 8.74 7.35
C SER A 236 -1.64 9.89 7.18
N GLU A 237 -1.93 10.83 6.29
CA GLU A 237 -1.10 12.04 6.09
C GLU A 237 -0.96 12.90 7.37
N TYR A 238 -1.81 12.65 8.36
CA TYR A 238 -1.85 13.37 9.64
C TYR A 238 -1.10 12.67 10.76
N ASN A 239 -0.56 11.47 10.55
CA ASN A 239 0.24 10.77 11.55
C ASN A 239 1.74 10.79 11.19
N ALA A 240 2.60 10.51 12.18
CA ALA A 240 4.05 10.52 11.99
C ALA A 240 4.52 9.57 10.86
N SER A 241 3.81 8.46 10.64
CA SER A 241 4.15 7.51 9.57
C SER A 241 3.79 8.04 8.18
N GLY A 242 2.67 8.77 8.04
CA GLY A 242 2.27 9.41 6.79
C GLY A 242 3.21 10.56 6.43
N ILE A 243 3.57 11.39 7.42
CA ILE A 243 4.54 12.48 7.25
C ILE A 243 5.91 11.92 6.86
N ALA A 244 6.37 10.86 7.54
CA ALA A 244 7.62 10.18 7.21
C ALA A 244 7.64 9.67 5.77
N ARG A 245 6.53 9.10 5.30
CA ARG A 245 6.37 8.62 3.94
C ARG A 245 6.42 9.76 2.93
N GLU A 246 5.72 10.88 3.18
CA GLU A 246 5.73 12.05 2.30
C GLU A 246 7.14 12.61 2.12
N ILE A 247 7.89 12.76 3.22
CA ILE A 247 9.29 13.23 3.18
C ILE A 247 10.17 12.23 2.42
N GLU A 248 9.99 10.94 2.67
CA GLU A 248 10.74 9.89 1.99
C GLU A 248 10.43 9.84 0.49
N GLU A 249 9.18 10.05 0.08
CA GLU A 249 8.80 10.15 -1.33
C GLU A 249 9.46 11.35 -2.01
N LYS A 250 9.48 12.51 -1.34
CA LYS A 250 10.19 13.71 -1.84
C LYS A 250 11.70 13.48 -1.92
N ARG A 251 12.29 12.81 -0.94
CA ARG A 251 13.71 12.43 -0.92
C ARG A 251 14.05 11.48 -2.06
N ARG A 252 13.23 10.46 -2.31
CA ARG A 252 13.38 9.51 -3.42
C ARG A 252 13.22 10.20 -4.78
N ALA A 253 12.32 11.19 -4.88
CA ALA A 253 12.12 11.95 -6.11
C ALA A 253 13.35 12.75 -6.57
N GLN A 254 14.34 12.95 -5.70
CA GLN A 254 15.60 13.67 -5.98
C GLN A 254 16.86 12.87 -5.65
N VAL A 255 16.77 11.57 -5.62
CA VAL A 255 17.83 10.62 -5.21
C VAL A 255 19.14 10.83 -5.98
N PHE A 256 19.08 11.20 -7.27
CA PHE A 256 20.26 11.43 -8.12
C PHE A 256 20.81 12.87 -8.02
N GLY A 257 20.32 13.64 -7.08
CA GLY A 257 20.80 15.01 -6.81
C GLY A 257 20.23 16.06 -7.75
N LYS A 258 20.76 17.29 -7.61
CA LYS A 258 20.25 18.51 -8.27
C LYS A 258 21.06 18.93 -9.51
N SER A 259 22.07 18.14 -9.95
CA SER A 259 22.81 18.38 -11.19
C SER A 259 21.90 18.23 -12.42
N GLY A 260 22.31 18.73 -13.59
CA GLY A 260 21.52 18.64 -14.82
C GLY A 260 21.15 17.20 -15.18
N VAL A 261 22.12 16.28 -15.14
CA VAL A 261 21.90 14.85 -15.35
C VAL A 261 21.04 14.25 -14.24
N GLY A 262 21.32 14.56 -12.98
CA GLY A 262 20.52 14.10 -11.84
C GLY A 262 19.06 14.52 -11.94
N LYS A 263 18.77 15.76 -12.34
CA LYS A 263 17.42 16.26 -12.57
C LYS A 263 16.70 15.49 -13.69
N ALA A 264 17.38 15.19 -14.79
CA ALA A 264 16.82 14.43 -15.91
C ALA A 264 16.46 12.99 -15.49
N VAL A 265 17.36 12.31 -14.78
CA VAL A 265 17.13 10.94 -14.27
C VAL A 265 16.01 10.93 -13.22
N ASN A 266 15.98 11.90 -12.32
CA ASN A 266 14.89 12.06 -11.35
C ASN A 266 13.54 12.32 -12.05
N ALA A 267 13.50 13.11 -13.13
CA ALA A 267 12.30 13.35 -13.91
C ALA A 267 11.81 12.07 -14.60
N ALA A 268 12.71 11.31 -15.21
CA ALA A 268 12.39 10.00 -15.80
C ALA A 268 11.84 9.01 -14.76
N SER A 269 12.44 8.96 -13.58
CA SER A 269 11.97 8.11 -12.46
C SER A 269 10.56 8.50 -12.01
N ARG A 270 10.30 9.81 -11.83
CA ARG A 270 8.95 10.31 -11.46
C ARG A 270 7.91 10.00 -12.53
N TRP A 271 8.26 10.22 -13.80
CA TRP A 271 7.36 9.90 -14.91
C TRP A 271 7.00 8.43 -14.93
N ASN A 272 8.00 7.55 -14.77
CA ASN A 272 7.81 6.10 -14.74
C ASN A 272 6.89 5.67 -13.59
N THR A 273 7.13 6.17 -12.37
CA THR A 273 6.27 5.90 -11.21
C THR A 273 4.84 6.39 -11.45
N ALA A 274 4.68 7.61 -11.97
CA ALA A 274 3.37 8.16 -12.26
C ALA A 274 2.62 7.38 -13.37
N ALA A 275 3.34 6.83 -14.35
CA ALA A 275 2.75 6.00 -15.40
C ALA A 275 2.24 4.67 -14.83
N LEU A 276 3.02 4.03 -13.94
CA LEU A 276 2.60 2.81 -13.24
C LEU A 276 1.38 3.06 -12.35
N ASP A 277 1.41 4.10 -11.53
CA ASP A 277 0.28 4.44 -10.64
C ASP A 277 -1.00 4.76 -11.43
N ARG A 278 -0.89 5.50 -12.54
CA ARG A 278 -2.04 5.76 -13.42
C ARG A 278 -2.54 4.49 -14.09
N GLY A 279 -1.64 3.60 -14.51
CA GLY A 279 -1.98 2.29 -15.02
C GLY A 279 -2.76 1.47 -14.00
N ASP A 280 -2.32 1.45 -12.75
CA ASP A 280 -2.99 0.73 -11.68
C ASP A 280 -4.37 1.31 -11.35
N VAL A 281 -4.54 2.64 -11.36
CA VAL A 281 -5.84 3.30 -11.12
C VAL A 281 -6.91 2.85 -12.11
N LEU A 282 -6.54 2.52 -13.35
CA LEU A 282 -7.49 2.00 -14.36
C LEU A 282 -8.18 0.70 -13.91
N PHE A 283 -7.52 -0.09 -13.07
CA PHE A 283 -8.04 -1.38 -12.57
C PHE A 283 -8.47 -1.31 -11.10
N ASN A 284 -7.76 -0.55 -10.30
CA ASN A 284 -8.03 -0.36 -8.89
C ASN A 284 -9.39 0.33 -8.67
N ARG A 285 -9.68 1.41 -9.40
CA ARG A 285 -10.93 2.16 -9.27
C ARG A 285 -12.15 1.32 -9.63
N PRO A 286 -12.25 0.64 -10.80
CA PRO A 286 -13.37 -0.24 -11.09
C PRO A 286 -13.53 -1.36 -10.06
N ALA A 287 -12.45 -1.96 -9.61
CA ALA A 287 -12.50 -3.00 -8.59
C ALA A 287 -13.06 -2.48 -7.26
N TYR A 288 -12.65 -1.28 -6.82
CA TYR A 288 -13.20 -0.62 -5.65
C TYR A 288 -14.70 -0.34 -5.79
N VAL A 289 -15.07 0.34 -6.87
CA VAL A 289 -16.47 0.78 -7.10
C VAL A 289 -17.42 -0.42 -7.16
N GLU A 290 -17.03 -1.45 -7.92
CA GLU A 290 -17.84 -2.65 -8.05
C GLU A 290 -17.97 -3.41 -6.72
N SER A 291 -16.84 -3.63 -6.01
CA SER A 291 -16.85 -4.35 -4.73
C SER A 291 -17.61 -3.57 -3.66
N PHE A 292 -17.52 -2.23 -3.64
CA PHE A 292 -18.25 -1.41 -2.69
C PHE A 292 -19.77 -1.48 -2.94
N ALA A 293 -20.19 -1.32 -4.20
CA ALA A 293 -21.59 -1.42 -4.57
C ALA A 293 -22.17 -2.81 -4.30
N GLN A 294 -21.39 -3.88 -4.58
CA GLN A 294 -21.78 -5.27 -4.29
C GLN A 294 -21.95 -5.49 -2.79
N ALA A 295 -21.00 -5.06 -1.97
CA ALA A 295 -21.05 -5.24 -0.53
C ALA A 295 -22.21 -4.46 0.11
N LEU A 296 -22.45 -3.23 -0.31
CA LEU A 296 -23.60 -2.44 0.16
C LEU A 296 -24.91 -3.14 -0.16
N LYS A 297 -25.08 -3.57 -1.40
CA LYS A 297 -26.28 -4.29 -1.83
C LYS A 297 -26.46 -5.62 -1.09
N ALA A 298 -25.39 -6.39 -0.92
CA ALA A 298 -25.40 -7.65 -0.17
C ALA A 298 -25.81 -7.47 1.29
N LYS A 299 -25.41 -6.33 1.89
CA LYS A 299 -25.76 -5.94 3.26
C LYS A 299 -27.14 -5.26 3.37
N GLY A 300 -27.87 -5.09 2.26
CA GLY A 300 -29.17 -4.43 2.23
C GLY A 300 -29.08 -2.93 2.56
N VAL A 301 -28.03 -2.27 2.11
CA VAL A 301 -27.84 -0.81 2.27
C VAL A 301 -28.13 -0.14 0.93
N THR A 302 -29.07 0.81 0.91
CA THR A 302 -29.37 1.63 -0.28
C THR A 302 -28.40 2.82 -0.38
N ALA A 303 -28.36 3.47 -1.56
CA ALA A 303 -27.53 4.65 -1.75
C ALA A 303 -27.98 5.81 -0.84
N GLU A 304 -29.28 5.98 -0.66
CA GLU A 304 -29.86 7.01 0.21
C GLU A 304 -29.51 6.78 1.70
N GLU A 305 -29.56 5.52 2.17
CA GLU A 305 -29.14 5.17 3.54
C GLU A 305 -27.64 5.37 3.74
N ALA A 306 -26.83 5.05 2.74
CA ALA A 306 -25.39 5.24 2.80
C ALA A 306 -25.02 6.74 2.86
N GLN A 307 -25.70 7.59 2.07
CA GLN A 307 -25.51 9.04 2.05
C GLN A 307 -25.97 9.71 3.35
N SER A 308 -27.08 9.27 3.91
CA SER A 308 -27.65 9.83 5.16
C SER A 308 -26.90 9.37 6.41
N GLY A 309 -25.99 8.39 6.30
CA GLY A 309 -25.30 7.80 7.45
C GLY A 309 -26.21 6.92 8.34
N ALA A 310 -27.31 6.40 7.82
CA ALA A 310 -28.29 5.60 8.59
C ALA A 310 -27.72 4.26 9.09
N LYS A 311 -26.74 3.68 8.37
CA LYS A 311 -26.12 2.38 8.70
C LYS A 311 -24.59 2.46 8.66
N PRO A 312 -23.95 3.26 9.54
CA PRO A 312 -22.53 3.61 9.43
C PRO A 312 -21.60 2.39 9.53
N GLU A 313 -21.94 1.41 10.39
CA GLU A 313 -21.13 0.20 10.58
C GLU A 313 -21.12 -0.70 9.33
N LEU A 314 -22.29 -0.87 8.68
CA LEU A 314 -22.39 -1.66 7.46
C LEU A 314 -21.67 -0.98 6.28
N VAL A 315 -21.77 0.35 6.20
CA VAL A 315 -21.04 1.15 5.21
C VAL A 315 -19.52 1.07 5.45
N ALA A 316 -19.06 1.15 6.71
CA ALA A 316 -17.64 1.00 7.04
C ALA A 316 -17.10 -0.38 6.68
N ALA A 317 -17.84 -1.45 7.00
CA ALA A 317 -17.46 -2.82 6.65
C ALA A 317 -17.43 -3.04 5.12
N ALA A 318 -18.40 -2.49 4.39
CA ALA A 318 -18.41 -2.55 2.92
C ALA A 318 -17.25 -1.75 2.30
N ARG A 319 -16.89 -0.60 2.88
CA ARG A 319 -15.74 0.22 2.47
C ARG A 319 -14.42 -0.52 2.68
N GLU A 320 -14.22 -1.12 3.83
CA GLU A 320 -13.01 -1.91 4.13
C GLU A 320 -12.87 -3.07 3.14
N TYR A 321 -13.94 -3.80 2.90
CA TYR A 321 -13.96 -4.85 1.88
C TYR A 321 -13.56 -4.32 0.50
N ALA A 322 -14.12 -3.18 0.07
CA ALA A 322 -13.83 -2.57 -1.23
C ALA A 322 -12.36 -2.14 -1.36
N ILE A 323 -11.78 -1.57 -0.29
CA ILE A 323 -10.36 -1.19 -0.24
C ILE A 323 -9.48 -2.44 -0.40
N ASN A 324 -9.75 -3.50 0.34
CA ASN A 324 -8.99 -4.75 0.25
C ASN A 324 -9.08 -5.38 -1.14
N GLU A 325 -10.27 -5.38 -1.72
CA GLU A 325 -10.48 -5.90 -3.06
C GLU A 325 -9.82 -5.05 -4.15
N ALA A 326 -9.79 -3.73 -4.02
CA ALA A 326 -9.07 -2.84 -4.91
C ALA A 326 -7.55 -3.08 -4.85
N GLN A 327 -7.00 -3.30 -3.66
CA GLN A 327 -5.58 -3.65 -3.47
C GLN A 327 -5.24 -5.00 -4.11
N LYS A 328 -6.09 -6.01 -3.93
CA LYS A 328 -5.91 -7.33 -4.58
C LYS A 328 -5.91 -7.21 -6.11
N ALA A 329 -6.76 -6.34 -6.68
CA ALA A 329 -6.86 -6.16 -8.13
C ALA A 329 -5.59 -5.62 -8.78
N THR A 330 -4.71 -5.00 -8.02
CA THR A 330 -3.44 -4.42 -8.48
C THR A 330 -2.23 -5.00 -7.75
N TYR A 331 -2.38 -6.15 -7.08
CA TYR A 331 -1.32 -6.83 -6.29
C TYR A 331 -0.65 -5.91 -5.25
N ARG A 332 -1.43 -4.97 -4.71
CA ARG A 332 -0.97 -4.04 -3.66
C ARG A 332 -1.35 -4.49 -2.24
N ASN A 333 -2.08 -5.59 -2.10
CA ASN A 333 -2.37 -6.23 -0.82
C ASN A 333 -1.09 -6.79 -0.19
N THR A 334 -1.12 -7.00 1.13
CA THR A 334 -0.03 -7.65 1.85
C THR A 334 -0.46 -9.07 2.19
N THR A 335 0.32 -10.06 1.75
CA THR A 335 0.11 -11.48 2.07
C THR A 335 1.12 -11.92 3.13
N ASP A 336 0.81 -13.00 3.87
CA ASP A 336 1.71 -13.55 4.89
C ASP A 336 3.08 -13.93 4.28
N LEU A 337 3.06 -14.46 3.06
CA LEU A 337 4.29 -14.80 2.32
C LEU A 337 5.08 -13.54 1.97
N SER A 338 4.42 -12.48 1.49
CA SER A 338 5.10 -11.23 1.16
C SER A 338 5.71 -10.56 2.40
N GLU A 339 5.04 -10.69 3.55
CA GLU A 339 5.57 -10.19 4.83
C GLU A 339 6.75 -11.01 5.33
N LEU A 340 6.68 -12.34 5.22
CA LEU A 340 7.79 -13.25 5.56
C LEU A 340 9.04 -12.94 4.72
N LEU A 341 8.88 -12.82 3.40
CA LEU A 341 9.98 -12.48 2.48
C LEU A 341 10.53 -11.07 2.71
N ALA A 342 9.67 -10.12 3.10
CA ALA A 342 10.12 -8.78 3.48
C ALA A 342 10.97 -8.81 4.75
N ARG A 343 10.60 -9.61 5.76
CA ARG A 343 11.37 -9.78 7.00
C ARG A 343 12.74 -10.41 6.77
N ALA A 344 12.83 -11.39 5.86
CA ALA A 344 14.09 -12.06 5.52
C ALA A 344 15.15 -11.08 4.97
N GLY A 345 14.75 -10.07 4.21
CA GLY A 345 15.65 -9.04 3.68
C GLY A 345 15.97 -7.88 4.65
N HIS A 346 15.34 -7.83 5.84
CA HIS A 346 15.53 -6.77 6.81
C HIS A 346 16.08 -7.29 8.13
N TYR A 347 17.16 -8.11 8.07
CA TYR A 347 17.78 -8.60 9.27
C TYR A 347 18.44 -7.47 10.07
N GLN A 348 17.97 -7.25 11.30
CA GLN A 348 18.44 -6.18 12.20
C GLN A 348 19.36 -6.68 13.33
N GLY A 349 19.67 -7.98 13.38
CA GLY A 349 20.53 -8.55 14.41
C GLY A 349 22.01 -8.27 14.19
N ASP A 350 22.84 -8.65 15.18
CA ASP A 350 24.29 -8.39 15.19
C ASP A 350 25.13 -9.43 14.42
N ASN A 351 24.53 -10.51 13.93
CA ASN A 351 25.24 -11.53 13.19
C ASN A 351 25.66 -11.02 11.81
N LYS A 352 26.98 -10.87 11.60
CA LYS A 352 27.57 -10.34 10.36
C LYS A 352 27.25 -11.21 9.13
N ALA A 353 27.23 -12.54 9.27
CA ALA A 353 26.93 -13.46 8.19
C ALA A 353 25.45 -13.35 7.77
N ALA A 354 24.50 -13.32 8.73
CA ALA A 354 23.11 -13.11 8.47
C ALA A 354 22.81 -11.74 7.84
N LYS A 355 23.55 -10.71 8.23
CA LYS A 355 23.46 -9.37 7.65
C LYS A 355 23.98 -9.33 6.21
N ALA A 356 25.10 -10.00 5.93
CA ALA A 356 25.62 -10.13 4.57
C ALA A 356 24.64 -10.91 3.66
N LEU A 357 24.07 -12.00 4.18
CA LEU A 357 23.07 -12.79 3.49
C LEU A 357 21.79 -11.97 3.21
N SER A 358 21.33 -11.18 4.18
CA SER A 358 20.19 -10.26 4.00
C SER A 358 20.46 -9.21 2.91
N ILE A 359 21.67 -8.66 2.84
CA ILE A 359 22.08 -7.72 1.80
C ILE A 359 22.15 -8.40 0.43
N ALA A 360 22.72 -9.61 0.37
CA ALA A 360 22.75 -10.40 -0.87
C ALA A 360 21.34 -10.75 -1.35
N TYR A 361 20.46 -11.15 -0.43
CA TYR A 361 19.06 -11.43 -0.71
C TYR A 361 18.30 -10.19 -1.22
N ASP A 362 18.54 -9.00 -0.63
CA ASP A 362 18.00 -7.73 -1.14
C ASP A 362 18.48 -7.41 -2.56
N ALA A 363 19.73 -7.73 -2.86
CA ALA A 363 20.30 -7.51 -4.19
C ALA A 363 19.71 -8.45 -5.26
N LEU A 364 19.48 -9.72 -4.89
CA LEU A 364 18.95 -10.75 -5.79
C LEU A 364 17.42 -10.63 -6.00
N MET A 365 16.67 -10.28 -4.93
CA MET A 365 15.22 -10.19 -4.97
C MET A 365 14.70 -8.79 -4.58
N PRO A 366 14.83 -7.80 -5.46
CA PRO A 366 14.39 -6.42 -5.19
C PRO A 366 12.86 -6.29 -5.08
N PHE A 367 12.11 -7.11 -5.81
CA PHE A 367 10.65 -7.13 -5.85
C PHE A 367 10.09 -8.38 -5.17
N ARG A 368 10.27 -8.51 -3.86
CA ARG A 368 9.82 -9.67 -3.09
C ARG A 368 8.30 -9.77 -2.99
N LYS A 369 7.64 -8.62 -2.89
CA LYS A 369 6.19 -8.56 -2.72
C LYS A 369 5.47 -9.13 -3.95
N THR A 370 5.80 -8.65 -5.13
CA THR A 370 5.11 -9.04 -6.37
C THR A 370 5.21 -10.54 -6.66
N PRO A 371 6.39 -11.21 -6.64
CA PRO A 371 6.47 -12.67 -6.78
C PRO A 371 5.73 -13.43 -5.68
N ALA A 372 5.75 -12.94 -4.43
CA ALA A 372 5.03 -13.56 -3.33
C ALA A 372 3.52 -13.50 -3.53
N ASP A 373 3.02 -12.34 -3.94
CA ASP A 373 1.60 -12.13 -4.20
C ASP A 373 1.16 -12.95 -5.43
N PHE A 374 2.02 -13.10 -6.45
CA PHE A 374 1.78 -13.97 -7.60
C PHE A 374 1.66 -15.43 -7.20
N LEU A 375 2.61 -15.95 -6.41
CA LEU A 375 2.57 -17.32 -5.92
C LEU A 375 1.33 -17.57 -5.05
N THR A 376 1.01 -16.64 -4.14
CA THR A 376 -0.17 -16.76 -3.28
C THR A 376 -1.44 -16.76 -4.12
N THR A 377 -1.58 -15.82 -5.06
CA THR A 377 -2.74 -15.76 -5.94
C THR A 377 -2.83 -17.00 -6.83
N GLY A 378 -1.71 -17.50 -7.36
CA GLY A 378 -1.68 -18.73 -8.15
C GLY A 378 -2.13 -19.96 -7.35
N LEU A 379 -1.67 -20.10 -6.10
CA LEU A 379 -2.09 -21.18 -5.21
C LEU A 379 -3.55 -21.05 -4.78
N ASP A 380 -4.01 -19.84 -4.50
CA ASP A 380 -5.41 -19.59 -4.15
C ASP A 380 -6.34 -19.79 -5.34
N SER A 381 -5.84 -19.60 -6.56
CA SER A 381 -6.54 -19.79 -7.83
C SER A 381 -6.33 -21.19 -8.43
N CYS A 382 -6.26 -22.25 -7.61
CA CYS A 382 -6.15 -23.63 -8.06
C CYS A 382 -6.90 -24.55 -7.07
N PRO A 383 -6.96 -25.88 -7.27
CA PRO A 383 -7.62 -26.79 -6.35
C PRO A 383 -7.16 -26.69 -4.89
N VAL A 384 -5.91 -26.23 -4.65
CA VAL A 384 -5.41 -25.93 -3.30
C VAL A 384 -6.21 -24.83 -2.62
N GLY A 385 -6.66 -23.81 -3.37
CA GLY A 385 -7.55 -22.75 -2.88
C GLY A 385 -8.88 -23.27 -2.39
N ILE A 386 -9.44 -24.29 -3.05
CA ILE A 386 -10.67 -24.98 -2.60
C ILE A 386 -10.41 -25.67 -1.26
N ALA A 387 -9.28 -26.40 -1.12
CA ALA A 387 -8.91 -27.05 0.14
C ALA A 387 -8.71 -26.01 1.27
N LYS A 388 -8.11 -24.87 0.96
CA LYS A 388 -7.96 -23.73 1.89
C LYS A 388 -9.33 -23.21 2.33
N ALA A 389 -10.27 -23.03 1.41
CA ALA A 389 -11.63 -22.59 1.72
C ALA A 389 -12.37 -23.55 2.65
N VAL A 390 -12.23 -24.87 2.41
CA VAL A 390 -12.80 -25.91 3.29
C VAL A 390 -12.20 -25.83 4.70
N LYS A 391 -10.87 -25.68 4.80
CA LYS A 391 -10.19 -25.45 6.08
C LYS A 391 -10.68 -24.19 6.77
N GLN A 392 -10.78 -23.08 6.05
CA GLN A 392 -11.30 -21.82 6.60
C GLN A 392 -12.72 -21.99 7.15
N ALA A 393 -13.62 -22.62 6.39
CA ALA A 393 -14.99 -22.85 6.83
C ALA A 393 -15.06 -23.78 8.06
N ALA A 394 -14.24 -24.84 8.11
CA ALA A 394 -14.28 -25.84 9.16
C ALA A 394 -13.57 -25.42 10.46
N VAL A 395 -12.49 -24.66 10.38
CA VAL A 395 -11.59 -24.34 11.49
C VAL A 395 -11.54 -22.85 11.79
N ASP A 396 -11.24 -22.01 10.78
CA ASP A 396 -10.93 -20.62 11.00
C ASP A 396 -12.19 -19.78 11.32
N VAL A 397 -13.32 -20.10 10.69
CA VAL A 397 -14.62 -19.49 11.02
C VAL A 397 -15.06 -19.86 12.42
N LYS A 398 -14.91 -21.12 12.84
CA LYS A 398 -15.27 -21.56 14.20
C LYS A 398 -14.37 -20.93 15.28
N SER A 399 -13.11 -20.66 14.96
CA SER A 399 -12.16 -20.02 15.88
C SER A 399 -12.21 -18.49 15.84
N GLY A 400 -13.07 -17.88 15.01
CA GLY A 400 -13.18 -16.44 14.85
C GLY A 400 -12.00 -15.77 14.10
N LYS A 401 -11.14 -16.56 13.45
CA LYS A 401 -10.01 -16.05 12.67
C LYS A 401 -10.39 -15.60 11.25
N ALA A 402 -11.50 -16.11 10.73
CA ALA A 402 -12.05 -15.75 9.43
C ALA A 402 -13.58 -15.66 9.53
N THR A 403 -14.20 -14.97 8.58
CA THR A 403 -15.65 -14.92 8.43
C THR A 403 -16.13 -16.00 7.44
N ALA A 404 -17.42 -16.32 7.47
CA ALA A 404 -18.02 -17.21 6.47
C ALA A 404 -17.89 -16.62 5.05
N ALA A 405 -17.93 -15.28 4.92
CA ALA A 405 -17.73 -14.60 3.64
C ALA A 405 -16.29 -14.78 3.12
N ASP A 406 -15.28 -14.77 3.99
CA ASP A 406 -13.88 -15.04 3.59
C ASP A 406 -13.71 -16.46 3.07
N ALA A 407 -14.36 -17.45 3.69
CA ALA A 407 -14.35 -18.83 3.22
C ALA A 407 -15.03 -18.98 1.85
N VAL A 408 -16.15 -18.27 1.63
CA VAL A 408 -16.81 -18.22 0.30
C VAL A 408 -15.93 -17.54 -0.72
N ASP A 409 -15.23 -16.45 -0.35
CA ASP A 409 -14.33 -15.75 -1.27
C ASP A 409 -13.19 -16.66 -1.75
N SER A 410 -12.54 -17.37 -0.82
CA SER A 410 -11.50 -18.36 -1.12
C SER A 410 -12.02 -19.53 -1.96
N LEU A 411 -13.26 -20.01 -1.70
CA LEU A 411 -13.88 -21.07 -2.50
C LEU A 411 -14.11 -20.60 -3.94
N CYS A 412 -14.65 -19.41 -4.12
CA CYS A 412 -14.91 -18.84 -5.45
C CYS A 412 -13.64 -18.59 -6.24
N GLU A 413 -12.57 -18.19 -5.56
CA GLU A 413 -11.24 -18.01 -6.18
C GLU A 413 -10.69 -19.35 -6.65
N GLY A 414 -10.69 -20.37 -5.80
CA GLY A 414 -10.28 -21.72 -6.16
C GLY A 414 -11.12 -22.35 -7.27
N LEU A 415 -12.45 -22.15 -7.27
CA LEU A 415 -13.33 -22.63 -8.34
C LEU A 415 -13.05 -21.95 -9.67
N THR A 416 -12.88 -20.62 -9.66
CA THR A 416 -12.58 -19.83 -10.86
C THR A 416 -11.25 -20.29 -11.47
N GLY A 417 -10.20 -20.40 -10.68
CA GLY A 417 -8.90 -20.83 -11.14
C GLY A 417 -8.87 -22.29 -11.58
N THR A 418 -9.59 -23.18 -10.87
CA THR A 418 -9.76 -24.58 -11.31
C THR A 418 -10.48 -24.67 -12.66
N GLY A 419 -11.44 -23.80 -12.92
CA GLY A 419 -12.08 -23.69 -14.23
C GLY A 419 -11.11 -23.23 -15.33
N ILE A 420 -10.22 -22.28 -15.01
CA ILE A 420 -9.16 -21.83 -15.94
C ILE A 420 -8.14 -22.96 -16.18
N LEU A 421 -7.76 -23.73 -15.15
CA LEU A 421 -6.91 -24.91 -15.27
C LEU A 421 -7.54 -25.96 -16.19
N ALA A 422 -8.83 -26.28 -16.01
CA ALA A 422 -9.53 -27.22 -16.86
C ALA A 422 -9.60 -26.75 -18.32
N LEU A 423 -9.78 -25.44 -18.53
CA LEU A 423 -9.71 -24.83 -19.86
C LEU A 423 -8.30 -24.97 -20.45
N GLY A 424 -7.25 -24.73 -19.65
CA GLY A 424 -5.85 -24.91 -20.08
C GLY A 424 -5.58 -26.36 -20.51
N ALA A 425 -5.98 -27.34 -19.70
CA ALA A 425 -5.86 -28.75 -20.02
C ALA A 425 -6.62 -29.12 -21.32
N TYR A 426 -7.81 -28.58 -21.51
CA TYR A 426 -8.58 -28.76 -22.75
C TYR A 426 -7.85 -28.17 -23.97
N LEU A 427 -7.38 -26.91 -23.86
CA LEU A 427 -6.66 -26.24 -24.97
C LEU A 427 -5.34 -26.98 -25.29
N ALA A 428 -4.64 -27.48 -24.28
CA ALA A 428 -3.45 -28.29 -24.47
C ALA A 428 -3.76 -29.62 -25.19
N SER A 429 -4.85 -30.30 -24.83
CA SER A 429 -5.31 -31.54 -25.49
C SER A 429 -5.71 -31.33 -26.96
N GLU A 430 -6.15 -30.14 -27.33
CA GLU A 430 -6.47 -29.74 -28.71
C GLU A 430 -5.22 -29.22 -29.47
N GLY A 431 -4.05 -29.17 -28.84
CA GLY A 431 -2.84 -28.62 -29.44
C GLY A 431 -2.86 -27.10 -29.62
N LEU A 432 -3.79 -26.42 -28.95
CA LEU A 432 -3.95 -24.97 -29.00
C LEU A 432 -3.16 -24.24 -27.93
N LEU A 433 -2.67 -24.94 -26.91
CA LEU A 433 -1.84 -24.41 -25.83
C LEU A 433 -0.53 -25.17 -25.77
N ASN A 434 0.57 -24.44 -25.88
CA ASN A 434 1.91 -24.99 -25.81
C ASN A 434 2.56 -24.57 -24.49
N LEU A 435 2.95 -25.56 -23.66
CA LEU A 435 3.65 -25.31 -22.40
C LEU A 435 5.15 -25.09 -22.62
N ARG A 436 5.72 -25.80 -23.61
CA ARG A 436 7.12 -25.73 -23.99
C ARG A 436 7.24 -25.89 -25.50
N ALA A 437 8.14 -25.12 -26.11
CA ALA A 437 8.34 -25.14 -27.55
C ALA A 437 8.97 -26.44 -28.11
N GLY A 438 9.44 -27.36 -27.25
CA GLY A 438 10.03 -28.66 -27.60
C GLY A 438 10.17 -29.57 -26.40
N ASP A 439 10.31 -30.86 -26.63
CA ASP A 439 10.46 -31.87 -25.58
C ASP A 439 11.87 -31.87 -24.95
N ASP A 440 12.87 -31.48 -25.71
CA ASP A 440 14.25 -31.30 -25.26
C ASP A 440 14.80 -29.92 -25.66
N ASP A 441 16.02 -29.60 -25.16
CA ASP A 441 16.64 -28.28 -25.35
C ASP A 441 17.00 -27.98 -26.81
N ASP A 442 17.36 -29.01 -27.58
CA ASP A 442 17.75 -28.87 -29.03
C ASP A 442 16.49 -28.65 -29.87
N GLU A 443 15.42 -29.41 -29.60
CA GLU A 443 14.13 -29.26 -30.28
C GLU A 443 13.49 -27.92 -29.90
N GLU A 444 13.55 -27.49 -28.63
CA GLU A 444 13.09 -26.19 -28.19
C GLU A 444 13.81 -25.06 -28.90
N ALA A 445 15.16 -25.14 -29.02
CA ALA A 445 15.95 -24.16 -29.71
C ALA A 445 15.61 -24.09 -31.22
N PHE A 446 15.37 -25.25 -31.86
CA PHE A 446 14.97 -25.31 -33.26
C PHE A 446 13.56 -24.74 -33.47
N ASN A 447 12.59 -25.16 -32.65
CA ASN A 447 11.20 -24.68 -32.74
C ASN A 447 11.08 -23.18 -32.47
N LYS A 448 11.88 -22.64 -31.55
CA LYS A 448 11.98 -21.19 -31.32
C LYS A 448 12.49 -20.41 -32.54
N THR A 449 13.37 -21.01 -33.34
CA THR A 449 13.80 -20.38 -34.62
C THR A 449 12.69 -20.40 -35.67
N LEU A 450 11.74 -21.34 -35.58
CA LEU A 450 10.54 -21.40 -36.41
C LEU A 450 9.40 -20.48 -35.92
N GLY A 451 9.58 -19.84 -34.78
CA GLY A 451 8.61 -18.89 -34.21
C GLY A 451 7.67 -19.46 -33.16
N HIS A 452 7.85 -20.74 -32.79
CA HIS A 452 7.14 -21.32 -31.63
C HIS A 452 7.70 -20.77 -30.33
N GLN A 453 6.85 -20.59 -29.33
CA GLN A 453 7.21 -20.01 -28.04
C GLN A 453 6.68 -20.86 -26.89
N ASP A 454 7.38 -20.79 -25.76
CA ASP A 454 6.90 -21.37 -24.52
C ASP A 454 5.69 -20.60 -24.00
N TYR A 455 4.81 -21.28 -23.26
CA TYR A 455 3.61 -20.70 -22.66
C TYR A 455 2.78 -19.89 -23.65
N ALA A 456 2.47 -20.53 -24.80
CA ALA A 456 1.85 -19.85 -25.92
C ALA A 456 0.55 -20.53 -26.37
N LEU A 457 -0.34 -19.68 -26.94
CA LEU A 457 -1.48 -20.12 -27.73
C LEU A 457 -1.06 -20.29 -29.20
N GLU A 458 -1.33 -21.45 -29.78
CA GLU A 458 -1.12 -21.75 -31.19
C GLU A 458 -2.40 -21.44 -31.97
N LEU A 459 -2.42 -20.36 -32.73
CA LEU A 459 -3.59 -19.95 -33.52
C LEU A 459 -3.19 -19.64 -34.96
N GLY A 460 -3.81 -20.35 -35.91
CA GLY A 460 -3.58 -20.12 -37.33
C GLY A 460 -2.12 -20.29 -37.75
N GLY A 461 -1.38 -21.21 -37.14
CA GLY A 461 0.05 -21.48 -37.42
C GLY A 461 0.98 -20.40 -36.83
N ARG A 462 0.52 -19.65 -35.87
CA ARG A 462 1.33 -18.66 -35.14
C ARG A 462 1.25 -18.89 -33.66
N SER A 463 2.37 -18.73 -32.99
CA SER A 463 2.53 -18.85 -31.53
C SER A 463 2.40 -17.48 -30.88
N TYR A 464 1.50 -17.35 -29.93
CA TYR A 464 1.25 -16.13 -29.15
C TYR A 464 1.54 -16.39 -27.69
N THR A 465 2.70 -15.97 -27.20
CA THR A 465 3.08 -16.17 -25.81
C THR A 465 2.13 -15.45 -24.84
N LEU A 466 1.77 -16.12 -23.75
CA LEU A 466 0.93 -15.61 -22.66
C LEU A 466 1.74 -15.36 -21.38
N ASP A 467 3.07 -15.39 -21.44
CA ASP A 467 3.97 -15.13 -20.30
C ASP A 467 3.72 -13.74 -19.66
N TRP A 468 3.23 -12.81 -20.43
CA TRP A 468 2.85 -11.45 -19.99
C TRP A 468 1.55 -11.41 -19.20
N ALA A 469 0.72 -12.45 -19.25
CA ALA A 469 -0.56 -12.54 -18.55
C ALA A 469 -0.42 -13.13 -17.13
N VAL A 470 0.78 -13.53 -16.72
CA VAL A 470 1.08 -13.96 -15.35
C VAL A 470 0.81 -12.80 -14.38
N PRO A 471 0.14 -13.03 -13.22
CA PRO A 471 -0.16 -14.34 -12.60
C PRO A 471 -1.52 -14.94 -12.97
N ALA A 472 -2.40 -14.20 -13.62
CA ALA A 472 -3.75 -14.67 -13.93
C ALA A 472 -3.75 -15.90 -14.88
N ALA A 473 -2.70 -16.04 -15.70
CA ALA A 473 -2.50 -17.17 -16.59
C ALA A 473 -1.84 -18.40 -15.92
N ILE A 474 -1.33 -18.29 -14.68
CA ILE A 474 -0.71 -19.44 -14.00
C ILE A 474 -1.64 -20.68 -14.00
N PRO A 475 -2.93 -20.57 -13.63
CA PRO A 475 -3.81 -21.74 -13.67
C PRO A 475 -4.04 -22.32 -15.08
N LEU A 476 -3.77 -21.55 -16.12
CA LEU A 476 -3.89 -22.03 -17.50
C LEU A 476 -2.77 -23.00 -17.88
N PHE A 477 -1.58 -22.80 -17.26
CA PHE A 477 -0.36 -23.56 -17.55
C PHE A 477 0.06 -24.54 -16.44
N ALA A 478 -0.72 -24.66 -15.35
CA ALA A 478 -0.39 -25.46 -14.16
C ALA A 478 -0.66 -26.99 -14.34
#